data_e9391215cbc73ebf9d51c1f3de9551a4
#
_entry.id   e9391215cbc73ebf9d51c1f3de9551a4
#
_cell.length_a   1.000
_cell.length_b   1.000
_cell.length_c   1.000
_cell.angle_alpha   90.00
_cell.angle_beta   90.00
_cell.angle_gamma   90.00
#
_symmetry.space_group_name_H-M   'P 1'
#
loop_
_entity.id
_entity.type
_entity.pdbx_description
1 polymer ?
#
loop_
_entity_poly.entity_id
_entity_poly.type
_entity_poly.pdbx_seq_one_letter_code
_entity_poly.pdbx_strand_id
1 'polypeptide(L)'
;MSIFRNKPEAFNSDHLALFLSKEILRLGLYQKFNKNEKIFAFMPFMHSEIFEDQIISLNLYSNLGIKENFHSALKHFNIIRKFGRFPHRNKILNRKSTDEELAFLKTPGSSF
;
A
#
# COMPACT_ATOMS: atom_id res chain seq x y z
N MET A 1 12.20 -7.61 -4.26
CA MET A 1 12.24 -6.16 -4.40
C MET A 1 12.28 -5.78 -5.88
N SER A 2 11.55 -4.75 -6.26
CA SER A 2 11.45 -4.35 -7.66
C SER A 2 12.69 -3.60 -8.12
N ILE A 3 13.22 -3.94 -9.31
CA ILE A 3 14.31 -3.16 -9.95
C ILE A 3 13.78 -1.83 -10.48
N PHE A 4 12.46 -1.65 -10.55
CA PHE A 4 11.83 -0.43 -11.07
C PHE A 4 11.42 0.54 -9.97
N ARG A 5 11.90 0.37 -8.74
CA ARG A 5 11.40 1.05 -7.56
C ARG A 5 11.26 2.58 -7.70
N ASN A 6 12.15 3.24 -8.43
CA ASN A 6 12.16 4.68 -8.59
C ASN A 6 11.69 5.13 -9.98
N LYS A 7 10.91 4.29 -10.66
CA LYS A 7 10.42 4.56 -12.01
C LYS A 7 8.91 4.39 -12.07
N PRO A 8 8.21 5.12 -12.96
CA PRO A 8 6.76 4.95 -13.12
C PRO A 8 6.33 3.52 -13.42
N GLU A 9 7.16 2.74 -14.10
CA GLU A 9 6.88 1.35 -14.44
C GLU A 9 6.66 0.48 -13.21
N ALA A 10 7.27 0.83 -12.06
CA ALA A 10 7.06 0.10 -10.82
C ALA A 10 5.59 0.13 -10.40
N PHE A 11 4.89 1.24 -10.64
CA PHE A 11 3.51 1.40 -10.24
C PHE A 11 2.53 0.75 -11.22
N ASN A 12 2.94 0.54 -12.48
CA ASN A 12 2.18 -0.28 -13.42
C ASN A 12 2.20 -1.74 -12.96
N SER A 13 3.33 -2.24 -12.50
CA SER A 13 3.44 -3.58 -11.91
C SER A 13 2.58 -3.71 -10.65
N ASP A 14 2.46 -2.63 -9.87
CA ASP A 14 1.62 -2.62 -8.67
C ASP A 14 0.14 -2.79 -9.02
N HIS A 15 -0.33 -2.25 -10.13
CA HIS A 15 -1.71 -2.47 -10.59
C HIS A 15 -1.98 -3.94 -10.91
N LEU A 16 -1.03 -4.61 -11.56
CA LEU A 16 -1.17 -6.04 -11.84
C LEU A 16 -1.15 -6.85 -10.54
N ALA A 17 -0.24 -6.52 -9.63
CA ALA A 17 -0.15 -7.19 -8.33
C ALA A 17 -1.45 -7.02 -7.54
N LEU A 18 -2.04 -5.83 -7.56
CA LEU A 18 -3.31 -5.56 -6.89
C LEU A 18 -4.45 -6.39 -7.50
N PHE A 19 -4.50 -6.47 -8.82
CA PHE A 19 -5.49 -7.31 -9.50
C PHE A 19 -5.38 -8.76 -9.06
N LEU A 20 -4.17 -9.31 -9.02
CA LEU A 20 -3.93 -10.68 -8.59
C LEU A 20 -4.31 -10.89 -7.13
N SER A 21 -4.03 -9.92 -6.26
CA SER A 21 -4.41 -10.00 -4.85
C SER A 21 -5.92 -10.00 -4.68
N LYS A 22 -6.63 -9.21 -5.46
CA LYS A 22 -8.11 -9.21 -5.45
C LYS A 22 -8.67 -10.54 -5.90
N GLU A 23 -8.06 -11.18 -6.90
CA GLU A 23 -8.47 -12.51 -7.36
C GLU A 23 -8.20 -13.57 -6.29
N ILE A 24 -7.08 -13.49 -5.58
CA ILE A 24 -6.76 -14.40 -4.48
C ILE A 24 -7.84 -14.31 -3.39
N LEU A 25 -8.28 -13.10 -3.04
CA LEU A 25 -9.36 -12.92 -2.06
C LEU A 25 -10.69 -13.45 -2.60
N ARG A 26 -11.02 -13.11 -3.84
CA ARG A 26 -12.30 -13.50 -4.44
C ARG A 26 -12.45 -15.02 -4.51
N LEU A 27 -11.37 -15.73 -4.80
CA LEU A 27 -11.37 -17.18 -4.93
C LEU A 27 -11.11 -17.91 -3.61
N GLY A 28 -10.81 -17.17 -2.54
CA GLY A 28 -10.54 -17.76 -1.23
C GLY A 28 -9.22 -18.49 -1.13
N LEU A 29 -8.30 -18.28 -2.08
CA LEU A 29 -7.04 -19.01 -2.12
C LEU A 29 -6.14 -18.70 -0.93
N TYR A 30 -6.27 -17.49 -0.36
CA TYR A 30 -5.46 -17.06 0.78
C TYR A 30 -5.67 -17.92 2.03
N GLN A 31 -6.78 -18.66 2.11
CA GLN A 31 -7.06 -19.50 3.27
C GLN A 31 -6.04 -20.64 3.43
N LYS A 32 -5.40 -21.04 2.34
CA LYS A 32 -4.36 -22.07 2.34
C LYS A 32 -2.96 -21.50 2.58
N PHE A 33 -2.83 -20.18 2.66
CA PHE A 33 -1.54 -19.53 2.82
C PHE A 33 -1.11 -19.53 4.29
N ASN A 34 0.20 -19.65 4.53
CA ASN A 34 0.75 -19.38 5.85
C ASN A 34 0.83 -17.86 6.07
N LYS A 35 1.26 -17.44 7.27
CA LYS A 35 1.30 -16.01 7.60
C LYS A 35 2.21 -15.21 6.68
N ASN A 36 3.39 -15.73 6.34
CA ASN A 36 4.32 -15.02 5.45
C ASN A 36 3.74 -14.85 4.05
N GLU A 37 3.08 -15.88 3.54
CA GLU A 37 2.43 -15.81 2.24
C GLU A 37 1.29 -14.79 2.25
N LYS A 38 0.52 -14.73 3.34
CA LYS A 38 -0.55 -13.73 3.49
C LYS A 38 0.00 -12.31 3.53
N ILE A 39 1.11 -12.09 4.24
CA ILE A 39 1.75 -10.77 4.29
C ILE A 39 2.04 -10.27 2.88
N PHE A 40 2.65 -11.11 2.05
CA PHE A 40 2.98 -10.74 0.68
C PHE A 40 1.73 -10.57 -0.20
N ALA A 41 0.77 -11.49 -0.08
CA ALA A 41 -0.44 -11.44 -0.89
C ALA A 41 -1.28 -10.20 -0.61
N PHE A 42 -1.24 -9.67 0.61
CA PHE A 42 -2.04 -8.50 1.00
C PHE A 42 -1.33 -7.16 0.79
N MET A 43 -0.01 -7.17 0.54
CA MET A 43 0.76 -5.93 0.35
C MET A 43 0.22 -5.00 -0.73
N PRO A 44 -0.25 -5.49 -1.88
CA PRO A 44 -0.77 -4.59 -2.91
C PRO A 44 -1.95 -3.72 -2.43
N PHE A 45 -2.77 -4.23 -1.51
CA PHE A 45 -3.83 -3.42 -0.91
C PHE A 45 -3.24 -2.28 -0.05
N MET A 46 -2.20 -2.57 0.73
CA MET A 46 -1.54 -1.56 1.57
C MET A 46 -0.90 -0.46 0.73
N HIS A 47 -0.39 -0.79 -0.45
CA HIS A 47 0.30 0.15 -1.32
C HIS A 47 -0.63 0.84 -2.32
N SER A 48 -1.91 0.57 -2.29
CA SER A 48 -2.88 1.21 -3.18
C SER A 48 -3.22 2.61 -2.71
N GLU A 49 -3.38 3.55 -3.65
CA GLU A 49 -3.84 4.90 -3.34
C GLU A 49 -5.37 5.00 -3.30
N ILE A 50 -6.08 3.90 -3.56
CA ILE A 50 -7.53 3.85 -3.52
C ILE A 50 -7.99 3.61 -2.08
N PHE A 51 -8.88 4.48 -1.56
CA PHE A 51 -9.27 4.42 -0.16
C PHE A 51 -9.92 3.09 0.22
N GLU A 52 -10.77 2.56 -0.63
CA GLU A 52 -11.43 1.27 -0.39
C GLU A 52 -10.43 0.14 -0.22
N ASP A 53 -9.35 0.16 -0.98
CA ASP A 53 -8.28 -0.83 -0.86
C ASP A 53 -7.55 -0.69 0.47
N GLN A 54 -7.42 0.54 0.99
CA GLN A 54 -6.83 0.76 2.31
C GLN A 54 -7.71 0.18 3.42
N ILE A 55 -9.02 0.28 3.29
CA ILE A 55 -9.94 -0.33 4.26
C ILE A 55 -9.77 -1.86 4.25
N ILE A 56 -9.69 -2.46 3.07
CA ILE A 56 -9.45 -3.90 2.93
C ILE A 56 -8.11 -4.28 3.58
N SER A 57 -7.07 -3.49 3.33
CA SER A 57 -5.75 -3.70 3.93
C SER A 57 -5.81 -3.73 5.45
N LEU A 58 -6.47 -2.74 6.07
CA LEU A 58 -6.60 -2.70 7.53
C LEU A 58 -7.28 -3.96 8.07
N ASN A 59 -8.36 -4.38 7.44
CA ASN A 59 -9.09 -5.57 7.88
C ASN A 59 -8.25 -6.83 7.75
N LEU A 60 -7.54 -6.99 6.63
CA LEU A 60 -6.71 -8.16 6.38
C LEU A 60 -5.55 -8.25 7.38
N TYR A 61 -4.85 -7.16 7.62
CA TYR A 61 -3.71 -7.15 8.54
C TYR A 61 -4.16 -7.20 9.99
N SER A 62 -5.32 -6.66 10.33
CA SER A 62 -5.90 -6.82 11.67
C SER A 62 -6.18 -8.30 11.96
N ASN A 63 -6.80 -8.99 11.01
CA ASN A 63 -7.13 -10.42 11.17
C ASN A 63 -5.88 -11.30 11.18
N LEU A 64 -4.81 -10.87 10.52
CA LEU A 64 -3.56 -11.60 10.49
C LEU A 64 -2.89 -11.65 11.87
N GLY A 65 -3.07 -10.61 12.68
CA GLY A 65 -2.62 -10.60 14.06
C GLY A 65 -1.14 -10.30 14.27
N ILE A 66 -0.44 -9.80 13.26
CA ILE A 66 0.97 -9.41 13.39
C ILE A 66 1.02 -7.89 13.57
N LYS A 67 1.47 -7.46 14.75
CA LYS A 67 1.43 -6.06 15.17
C LYS A 67 2.16 -5.12 14.22
N GLU A 68 3.36 -5.48 13.80
CA GLU A 68 4.19 -4.66 12.91
C GLU A 68 3.52 -4.44 11.56
N ASN A 69 2.92 -5.48 11.02
CA ASN A 69 2.21 -5.38 9.74
C ASN A 69 0.96 -4.53 9.86
N PHE A 70 0.23 -4.65 10.97
CA PHE A 70 -0.94 -3.80 11.21
C PHE A 70 -0.53 -2.34 11.35
N HIS A 71 0.55 -2.05 12.07
CA HIS A 71 1.07 -0.68 12.19
C HIS A 71 1.40 -0.07 10.83
N SER A 72 2.05 -0.85 9.96
CA SER A 72 2.37 -0.41 8.61
C SER A 72 1.09 -0.13 7.81
N ALA A 73 0.12 -1.01 7.88
CA ALA A 73 -1.17 -0.83 7.19
C ALA A 73 -1.90 0.41 7.70
N LEU A 74 -1.90 0.64 8.99
CA LEU A 74 -2.53 1.81 9.59
C LEU A 74 -1.86 3.10 9.16
N LYS A 75 -0.54 3.11 9.08
CA LYS A 75 0.22 4.27 8.64
C LYS A 75 -0.10 4.63 7.19
N HIS A 76 -0.14 3.65 6.30
CA HIS A 76 -0.53 3.87 4.91
C HIS A 76 -1.97 4.36 4.82
N PHE A 77 -2.88 3.74 5.55
CA PHE A 77 -4.27 4.13 5.60
C PHE A 77 -4.43 5.61 6.00
N ASN A 78 -3.73 6.03 7.05
CA ASN A 78 -3.82 7.42 7.53
C ASN A 78 -3.32 8.42 6.51
N ILE A 79 -2.29 8.09 5.75
CA ILE A 79 -1.78 8.97 4.69
C ILE A 79 -2.80 9.12 3.57
N ILE A 80 -3.38 8.03 3.11
CA ILE A 80 -4.41 8.07 2.06
C ILE A 80 -5.66 8.80 2.55
N ARG A 81 -6.05 8.59 3.81
CA ARG A 81 -7.20 9.29 4.40
C ARG A 81 -6.98 10.80 4.41
N LYS A 82 -5.74 11.25 4.69
CA LYS A 82 -5.41 12.67 4.79
C LYS A 82 -5.20 13.32 3.44
N PHE A 83 -4.43 12.68 2.55
CA PHE A 83 -3.99 13.30 1.30
C PHE A 83 -4.68 12.74 0.06
N GLY A 84 -5.30 11.57 0.16
CA GLY A 84 -5.89 10.88 -0.99
C GLY A 84 -4.87 10.19 -1.89
N ARG A 85 -3.60 10.29 -1.56
CA ARG A 85 -2.49 9.71 -2.32
C ARG A 85 -1.25 9.65 -1.44
N PHE A 86 -0.21 8.95 -1.92
CA PHE A 86 1.09 8.93 -1.23
C PHE A 86 1.97 10.06 -1.74
N PRO A 87 2.21 11.11 -0.94
CA PRO A 87 2.99 12.27 -1.41
C PRO A 87 4.40 11.92 -1.90
N HIS A 88 5.03 10.89 -1.34
CA HIS A 88 6.39 10.51 -1.76
C HIS A 88 6.44 9.99 -3.20
N ARG A 89 5.31 9.66 -3.82
CA ARG A 89 5.22 9.25 -5.22
C ARG A 89 5.05 10.42 -6.19
N ASN A 90 4.78 11.61 -5.67
CA ASN A 90 4.43 12.75 -6.53
C ASN A 90 5.53 13.09 -7.53
N LYS A 91 6.78 13.10 -7.09
CA LYS A 91 7.91 13.44 -7.96
C LYS A 91 8.05 12.43 -9.11
N ILE A 92 7.96 11.14 -8.81
CA ILE A 92 8.11 10.08 -9.81
C ILE A 92 6.95 10.09 -10.80
N LEU A 93 5.74 10.38 -10.32
CA LEU A 93 4.53 10.38 -11.14
C LEU A 93 4.23 11.75 -11.75
N ASN A 94 5.14 12.72 -11.61
CA ASN A 94 4.98 14.07 -12.13
C ASN A 94 3.72 14.77 -11.60
N ARG A 95 3.40 14.55 -10.32
CA ARG A 95 2.29 15.21 -9.64
C ARG A 95 2.85 16.35 -8.79
N LYS A 96 2.18 17.48 -8.78
CA LYS A 96 2.57 18.63 -7.96
C LYS A 96 2.16 18.38 -6.51
N SER A 97 3.11 18.59 -5.59
CA SER A 97 2.82 18.48 -4.16
C SER A 97 2.20 19.76 -3.63
N THR A 98 1.21 19.61 -2.74
CA THR A 98 0.66 20.74 -1.99
C THR A 98 1.64 21.16 -0.90
N ASP A 99 1.40 22.34 -0.30
CA ASP A 99 2.22 22.81 0.82
C ASP A 99 2.17 21.85 1.99
N GLU A 100 0.99 21.29 2.28
CA GLU A 100 0.84 20.28 3.34
C GLU A 100 1.63 19.03 3.03
N GLU A 101 1.61 18.59 1.77
CA GLU A 101 2.38 17.42 1.35
C GLU A 101 3.87 17.66 1.45
N LEU A 102 4.34 18.84 1.08
CA LEU A 102 5.75 19.21 1.21
C LEU A 102 6.20 19.20 2.67
N ALA A 103 5.36 19.72 3.56
CA ALA A 103 5.64 19.68 5.00
C ALA A 103 5.68 18.24 5.51
N PHE A 104 4.73 17.41 5.08
CA PHE A 104 4.69 16.00 5.45
C PHE A 104 5.94 15.26 5.00
N LEU A 105 6.43 15.53 3.78
CA LEU A 105 7.59 14.84 3.23
C LEU A 105 8.88 15.13 4.00
N LYS A 106 8.90 16.19 4.82
CA LYS A 106 10.04 16.50 5.69
C LYS A 106 10.03 15.70 6.99
N THR A 107 8.93 14.99 7.29
CA THR A 107 8.82 14.23 8.53
C THR A 107 9.41 12.83 8.36
N PRO A 108 9.89 12.20 9.46
CA PRO A 108 10.34 10.81 9.40
C PRO A 108 9.20 9.87 9.01
N GLY A 109 9.53 8.86 8.22
CA GLY A 109 8.55 7.86 7.82
C GLY A 109 7.55 8.29 6.76
N SER A 110 7.81 9.39 6.05
CA SER A 110 6.95 9.87 4.97
C SER A 110 7.14 9.09 3.67
N SER A 111 8.15 8.25 3.59
CA SER A 111 8.49 7.44 2.42
C SER A 111 8.60 5.97 2.84
N PHE A 112 8.09 5.08 1.98
CA PHE A 112 8.07 3.64 2.26
C PHE A 112 8.80 2.85 1.21
#